data_5b05593d08182c3466e94bc8a51c37e3
#
_entry.id   5b05593d08182c3466e94bc8a51c37e3
#
_cell.length_a   1.000
_cell.length_b   1.000
_cell.length_c   1.000
_cell.angle_alpha   90.00
_cell.angle_beta   90.00
_cell.angle_gamma   90.00
#
_symmetry.space_group_name_H-M   'P 1'
#
loop_
_entity.id
_entity.type
_entity.pdbx_description
1 polymer ?
#
loop_
_entity_poly.entity_id
_entity_poly.type
_entity_poly.pdbx_seq_one_letter_code
_entity_poly.pdbx_strand_id
1 'polypeptide(L)'
;MQPHPNVRAVQDALTAAGTRDGAGEPSTVRLLPDAVHTAALAAAALGVEVGQIANSLIFDADDVPLLVLTSGAHRVDTAGLAASIGVTRLRRATPEFVRAHTGQPIGGVAPLGHPHPLRTLVDTALAAYPEIWAAGGVPQAVFPTTYTELLRVTAGTPAEVA
;
A
#
# COMPACT_ATOMS: atom_id res chain seq x y z
N MET A 1 10.50 5.92 23.35
CA MET A 1 11.23 5.43 22.18
C MET A 1 10.76 6.18 20.94
N GLN A 2 11.69 6.63 20.13
CA GLN A 2 11.36 7.36 18.91
C GLN A 2 10.84 6.38 17.85
N PRO A 3 9.75 6.70 17.13
CA PRO A 3 9.31 5.87 16.02
C PRO A 3 10.33 5.92 14.87
N HIS A 4 10.35 4.87 14.08
CA HIS A 4 11.19 4.82 12.88
C HIS A 4 10.85 6.02 11.97
N PRO A 5 11.86 6.68 11.35
CA PRO A 5 11.61 7.84 10.48
C PRO A 5 10.57 7.58 9.39
N ASN A 6 10.54 6.38 8.82
CA ASN A 6 9.54 6.02 7.81
C ASN A 6 8.13 6.00 8.40
N VAL A 7 7.99 5.46 9.62
CA VAL A 7 6.69 5.41 10.32
C VAL A 7 6.21 6.83 10.63
N ARG A 8 7.12 7.69 11.10
CA ARG A 8 6.80 9.08 11.37
C ARG A 8 6.34 9.80 10.10
N ALA A 9 7.06 9.62 9.00
CA ALA A 9 6.69 10.25 7.73
C ALA A 9 5.32 9.81 7.24
N VAL A 10 5.00 8.51 7.37
CA VAL A 10 3.69 7.99 7.01
C VAL A 10 2.60 8.56 7.92
N GLN A 11 2.82 8.56 9.24
CA GLN A 11 1.85 9.12 10.18
C GLN A 11 1.60 10.60 9.93
N ASP A 12 2.66 11.37 9.67
CA ASP A 12 2.52 12.79 9.36
C ASP A 12 1.72 13.00 8.07
N ALA A 13 1.95 12.17 7.04
CA ALA A 13 1.20 12.23 5.80
C ALA A 13 -0.28 11.87 6.00
N LEU A 14 -0.57 10.84 6.81
CA LEU A 14 -1.95 10.47 7.14
C LEU A 14 -2.67 11.61 7.86
N THR A 15 -2.01 12.21 8.83
CA THR A 15 -2.56 13.31 9.62
C THR A 15 -2.82 14.54 8.73
N ALA A 16 -1.84 14.89 7.88
CA ALA A 16 -1.97 16.03 6.96
C ALA A 16 -3.11 15.84 5.95
N ALA A 17 -3.34 14.59 5.52
CA ALA A 17 -4.42 14.28 4.57
C ALA A 17 -5.77 14.07 5.26
N GLY A 18 -5.83 14.08 6.58
CA GLY A 18 -7.05 13.82 7.33
C GLY A 18 -7.61 12.42 7.09
N THR A 19 -6.73 11.44 6.92
CA THR A 19 -7.12 10.07 6.60
C THR A 19 -7.91 9.42 7.74
N ARG A 20 -8.95 8.68 7.39
CA ARG A 20 -9.86 8.06 8.35
C ARG A 20 -9.91 6.55 8.19
N ASP A 21 -10.18 5.85 9.32
CA ASP A 21 -10.40 4.41 9.33
C ASP A 21 -11.86 4.06 9.05
N GLY A 22 -12.20 2.77 9.15
CA GLY A 22 -13.55 2.29 8.90
C GLY A 22 -14.61 2.77 9.88
N ALA A 23 -14.20 3.25 11.05
CA ALA A 23 -15.09 3.83 12.06
C ALA A 23 -15.19 5.35 11.95
N GLY A 24 -14.50 5.97 10.98
CA GLY A 24 -14.49 7.42 10.81
C GLY A 24 -13.52 8.14 11.73
N GLU A 25 -12.66 7.41 12.44
CA GLU A 25 -11.65 7.96 13.32
C GLU A 25 -10.35 8.22 12.54
N PRO A 26 -9.47 9.13 13.01
CA PRO A 26 -8.20 9.36 12.34
C PRO A 26 -7.38 8.07 12.22
N SER A 27 -6.85 7.80 11.03
CA SER A 27 -5.99 6.65 10.80
C SER A 27 -4.70 6.81 11.60
N THR A 28 -4.36 5.80 12.40
CA THR A 28 -3.17 5.81 13.23
C THR A 28 -2.32 4.57 12.93
N VAL A 29 -1.03 4.77 12.69
CA VAL A 29 -0.10 3.67 12.47
C VAL A 29 0.04 2.86 13.76
N ARG A 30 -0.12 1.54 13.62
CA ARG A 30 0.05 0.57 14.71
C ARG A 30 1.31 -0.23 14.46
N LEU A 31 2.13 -0.39 15.48
CA LEU A 31 3.30 -1.26 15.43
C LEU A 31 2.92 -2.65 15.92
N LEU A 32 3.20 -3.66 15.10
CA LEU A 32 2.99 -5.05 15.47
C LEU A 32 4.23 -5.60 16.18
N PRO A 33 4.06 -6.63 17.05
CA PRO A 33 5.22 -7.21 17.76
C PRO A 33 6.28 -7.78 16.81
N ASP A 34 5.83 -8.37 15.69
CA ASP A 34 6.71 -9.01 14.71
C ASP A 34 6.51 -8.40 13.33
N ALA A 35 7.55 -8.47 12.51
CA ALA A 35 7.46 -8.03 11.13
C ALA A 35 6.49 -8.90 10.34
N VAL A 36 5.65 -8.27 9.51
CA VAL A 36 4.68 -8.96 8.65
C VAL A 36 5.03 -8.63 7.19
N HIS A 37 5.87 -9.47 6.59
CA HIS A 37 6.36 -9.26 5.23
C HIS A 37 5.37 -9.68 4.15
N THR A 38 4.28 -10.35 4.52
CA THR A 38 3.27 -10.82 3.57
C THR A 38 1.88 -10.42 4.02
N ALA A 39 0.95 -10.35 3.07
CA ALA A 39 -0.45 -10.05 3.38
C ALA A 39 -1.06 -11.10 4.32
N ALA A 40 -0.70 -12.38 4.14
CA ALA A 40 -1.21 -13.45 5.00
C ALA A 40 -0.76 -13.28 6.46
N LEU A 41 0.51 -12.92 6.68
CA LEU A 41 1.04 -12.68 8.02
C LEU A 41 0.38 -11.45 8.66
N ALA A 42 0.18 -10.39 7.89
CA ALA A 42 -0.49 -9.19 8.39
C ALA A 42 -1.94 -9.50 8.79
N ALA A 43 -2.67 -10.23 7.96
CA ALA A 43 -4.05 -10.62 8.24
C ALA A 43 -4.15 -11.46 9.51
N ALA A 44 -3.25 -12.43 9.67
CA ALA A 44 -3.22 -13.28 10.86
C ALA A 44 -2.95 -12.46 12.13
N ALA A 45 -1.98 -11.54 12.07
CA ALA A 45 -1.62 -10.70 13.22
C ALA A 45 -2.76 -9.76 13.62
N LEU A 46 -3.54 -9.29 12.66
CA LEU A 46 -4.64 -8.35 12.90
C LEU A 46 -5.98 -9.04 13.15
N GLY A 47 -6.08 -10.34 12.90
CA GLY A 47 -7.33 -11.07 13.03
C GLY A 47 -8.36 -10.68 11.97
N VAL A 48 -7.93 -10.37 10.77
CA VAL A 48 -8.78 -9.97 9.65
C VAL A 48 -8.61 -10.92 8.47
N GLU A 49 -9.47 -10.78 7.45
CA GLU A 49 -9.35 -11.57 6.22
C GLU A 49 -8.17 -11.06 5.38
N VAL A 50 -7.50 -11.96 4.68
CA VAL A 50 -6.36 -11.58 3.83
C VAL A 50 -6.76 -10.58 2.75
N GLY A 51 -8.01 -10.64 2.27
CA GLY A 51 -8.53 -9.69 1.29
C GLY A 51 -8.62 -8.26 1.80
N GLN A 52 -8.62 -8.05 3.13
CA GLN A 52 -8.65 -6.72 3.74
C GLN A 52 -7.27 -6.05 3.78
N ILE A 53 -6.23 -6.76 3.39
CA ILE A 53 -4.88 -6.20 3.35
C ILE A 53 -4.65 -5.55 1.99
N ALA A 54 -4.38 -4.25 2.00
CA ALA A 54 -3.96 -3.52 0.82
C ALA A 54 -2.45 -3.67 0.70
N ASN A 55 -2.03 -4.69 -0.04
CA ASN A 55 -0.63 -5.01 -0.23
C ASN A 55 0.00 -4.05 -1.23
N SER A 56 1.07 -3.37 -0.84
CA SER A 56 1.76 -2.40 -1.69
C SER A 56 2.83 -3.08 -2.52
N LEU A 57 2.66 -3.08 -3.83
CA LEU A 57 3.64 -3.62 -4.77
C LEU A 57 4.16 -2.49 -5.65
N ILE A 58 5.48 -2.38 -5.75
CA ILE A 58 6.11 -1.46 -6.69
C ILE A 58 6.53 -2.24 -7.93
N PHE A 59 6.07 -1.77 -9.08
CA PHE A 59 6.48 -2.28 -10.37
C PHE A 59 7.34 -1.27 -11.10
N ASP A 60 8.25 -1.79 -11.91
CA ASP A 60 8.97 -1.01 -12.91
C ASP A 60 8.11 -1.04 -14.18
N ALA A 61 7.46 0.08 -14.47
CA ALA A 61 6.59 0.24 -15.64
C ALA A 61 7.32 1.06 -16.68
N ASP A 62 8.06 0.38 -17.57
CA ASP A 62 8.88 1.04 -18.59
C ASP A 62 9.82 2.08 -17.96
N ASP A 63 10.55 1.68 -16.90
CA ASP A 63 11.51 2.48 -16.13
C ASP A 63 10.89 3.55 -15.21
N VAL A 64 9.56 3.55 -15.06
CA VAL A 64 8.86 4.47 -14.18
C VAL A 64 8.22 3.68 -13.04
N PRO A 65 8.33 4.14 -11.77
CA PRO A 65 7.71 3.41 -10.66
C PRO A 65 6.19 3.48 -10.73
N LEU A 66 5.55 2.34 -10.50
CA LEU A 66 4.10 2.20 -10.39
C LEU A 66 3.79 1.51 -9.08
N LEU A 67 2.97 2.16 -8.25
CA LEU A 67 2.47 1.54 -7.02
C LEU A 67 1.13 0.89 -7.31
N VAL A 68 1.02 -0.41 -7.00
CA VAL A 68 -0.24 -1.14 -7.09
C VAL A 68 -0.63 -1.57 -5.68
N LEU A 69 -1.78 -1.08 -5.23
CA LEU A 69 -2.35 -1.47 -3.94
C LEU A 69 -3.35 -2.58 -4.22
N THR A 70 -2.88 -3.81 -4.05
CA THR A 70 -3.67 -5.00 -4.37
C THR A 70 -4.25 -5.63 -3.12
N SER A 71 -5.48 -6.17 -3.21
CA SER A 71 -6.01 -7.01 -2.15
C SER A 71 -5.07 -8.19 -1.91
N GLY A 72 -4.84 -8.53 -0.65
CA GLY A 72 -4.01 -9.68 -0.30
C GLY A 72 -4.56 -11.02 -0.80
N ALA A 73 -5.83 -11.06 -1.20
CA ALA A 73 -6.45 -12.24 -1.80
C ALA A 73 -6.15 -12.38 -3.30
N HIS A 74 -5.61 -11.34 -3.93
CA HIS A 74 -5.32 -11.32 -5.36
C HIS A 74 -3.84 -11.46 -5.66
N ARG A 75 -3.57 -11.96 -6.86
CA ARG A 75 -2.25 -11.92 -7.48
C ARG A 75 -2.36 -11.05 -8.73
N VAL A 76 -1.45 -10.10 -8.90
CA VAL A 76 -1.51 -9.17 -10.03
C VAL A 76 -1.25 -9.89 -11.36
N ASP A 77 -2.16 -9.71 -12.31
CA ASP A 77 -1.98 -10.11 -13.70
C ASP A 77 -1.18 -9.00 -14.40
N THR A 78 0.14 -9.16 -14.43
CA THR A 78 1.04 -8.11 -14.94
C THR A 78 0.84 -7.82 -16.41
N ALA A 79 0.57 -8.84 -17.22
CA ALA A 79 0.33 -8.65 -18.66
C ALA A 79 -0.98 -7.90 -18.91
N GLY A 80 -2.06 -8.32 -18.28
CA GLY A 80 -3.36 -7.66 -18.41
C GLY A 80 -3.33 -6.23 -17.87
N LEU A 81 -2.68 -6.02 -16.75
CA LEU A 81 -2.59 -4.69 -16.14
C LEU A 81 -1.75 -3.75 -17.02
N ALA A 82 -0.62 -4.22 -17.55
CA ALA A 82 0.21 -3.44 -18.46
C ALA A 82 -0.60 -2.97 -19.68
N ALA A 83 -1.35 -3.88 -20.29
CA ALA A 83 -2.20 -3.56 -21.44
C ALA A 83 -3.25 -2.51 -21.07
N SER A 84 -3.87 -2.64 -19.88
CA SER A 84 -4.96 -1.73 -19.46
C SER A 84 -4.48 -0.30 -19.19
N ILE A 85 -3.21 -0.12 -18.79
CA ILE A 85 -2.66 1.20 -18.48
C ILE A 85 -1.75 1.74 -19.57
N GLY A 86 -1.58 1.00 -20.68
CA GLY A 86 -0.85 1.47 -21.84
C GLY A 86 0.67 1.47 -21.69
N VAL A 87 1.24 0.59 -20.85
CA VAL A 87 2.68 0.40 -20.74
C VAL A 87 3.09 -0.89 -21.45
N THR A 88 4.34 -0.97 -21.90
CA THR A 88 4.83 -2.12 -22.64
C THR A 88 5.01 -3.32 -21.72
N ARG A 89 5.58 -3.09 -20.53
CA ARG A 89 5.90 -4.18 -19.61
C ARG A 89 5.87 -3.70 -18.17
N LEU A 90 5.29 -4.53 -17.29
CA LEU A 90 5.39 -4.41 -15.84
C LEU A 90 6.34 -5.46 -15.32
N ARG A 91 7.41 -5.05 -14.67
CA ARG A 91 8.37 -5.94 -14.02
C ARG A 91 8.35 -5.70 -12.52
N ARG A 92 8.57 -6.75 -11.74
CA ARG A 92 8.77 -6.56 -10.32
C ARG A 92 10.02 -5.69 -10.12
N ALA A 93 9.87 -4.66 -9.29
CA ALA A 93 10.97 -3.77 -9.00
C ALA A 93 12.00 -4.47 -8.10
N THR A 94 13.28 -4.15 -8.30
CA THR A 94 14.34 -4.61 -7.39
C THR A 94 14.23 -3.88 -6.05
N PRO A 95 14.81 -4.42 -4.95
CA PRO A 95 14.84 -3.70 -3.68
C PRO A 95 15.46 -2.31 -3.79
N GLU A 96 16.49 -2.15 -4.61
CA GLU A 96 17.16 -0.86 -4.84
C GLU A 96 16.23 0.12 -5.53
N PHE A 97 15.48 -0.33 -6.54
CA PHE A 97 14.51 0.50 -7.25
C PHE A 97 13.41 0.97 -6.30
N VAL A 98 12.87 0.06 -5.48
CA VAL A 98 11.84 0.38 -4.49
C VAL A 98 12.36 1.44 -3.52
N ARG A 99 13.53 1.23 -2.96
CA ARG A 99 14.11 2.16 -1.98
C ARG A 99 14.43 3.51 -2.60
N ALA A 100 14.93 3.53 -3.83
CA ALA A 100 15.27 4.77 -4.53
C ALA A 100 14.02 5.65 -4.75
N HIS A 101 12.87 5.03 -5.03
CA HIS A 101 11.65 5.77 -5.35
C HIS A 101 10.72 6.00 -4.16
N THR A 102 10.79 5.18 -3.12
CA THR A 102 9.89 5.28 -1.98
C THR A 102 10.59 5.67 -0.68
N GLY A 103 11.90 5.42 -0.56
CA GLY A 103 12.62 5.55 0.69
C GLY A 103 12.29 4.44 1.69
N GLN A 104 11.52 3.44 1.29
CA GLN A 104 10.98 2.41 2.18
C GLN A 104 11.36 1.01 1.66
N PRO A 105 11.49 0.02 2.56
CA PRO A 105 11.86 -1.34 2.13
C PRO A 105 10.68 -2.11 1.57
N ILE A 106 10.96 -3.08 0.69
CA ILE A 106 9.97 -4.07 0.26
C ILE A 106 9.36 -4.73 1.51
N GLY A 107 8.03 -4.91 1.49
CA GLY A 107 7.27 -5.46 2.63
C GLY A 107 6.79 -4.42 3.61
N GLY A 108 7.33 -3.19 3.53
CA GLY A 108 6.91 -2.08 4.39
C GLY A 108 6.50 -0.83 3.63
N VAL A 109 6.37 -0.91 2.31
CA VAL A 109 6.03 0.26 1.48
C VAL A 109 4.61 0.72 1.78
N ALA A 110 4.49 1.95 2.30
CA ALA A 110 3.19 2.58 2.54
C ALA A 110 2.59 3.12 1.24
N PRO A 111 1.25 3.35 1.21
CA PRO A 111 0.62 3.94 0.04
C PRO A 111 0.91 5.42 -0.16
N LEU A 112 1.45 6.10 0.85
CA LEU A 112 1.75 7.54 0.80
C LEU A 112 2.96 7.85 1.67
N GLY A 113 3.39 9.13 1.70
CA GLY A 113 4.56 9.56 2.47
C GLY A 113 5.87 9.35 1.73
N HIS A 114 5.83 9.22 0.41
CA HIS A 114 7.01 9.03 -0.43
C HIS A 114 7.67 10.38 -0.76
N PRO A 115 8.98 10.37 -1.11
CA PRO A 115 9.67 11.60 -1.52
C PRO A 115 9.04 12.28 -2.73
N HIS A 116 8.46 11.50 -3.64
CA HIS A 116 7.76 11.98 -4.84
C HIS A 116 6.42 11.27 -4.97
N PRO A 117 5.40 11.94 -5.53
CA PRO A 117 4.16 11.25 -5.85
C PRO A 117 4.41 10.10 -6.83
N LEU A 118 3.78 8.95 -6.57
CA LEU A 118 3.86 7.79 -7.45
C LEU A 118 2.52 7.60 -8.16
N ARG A 119 2.57 7.21 -9.44
CA ARG A 119 1.36 6.72 -10.09
C ARG A 119 0.87 5.51 -9.30
N THR A 120 -0.41 5.53 -8.92
CA THR A 120 -0.97 4.53 -8.02
C THR A 120 -2.24 3.94 -8.61
N LEU A 121 -2.32 2.61 -8.59
CA LEU A 121 -3.55 1.87 -8.93
C LEU A 121 -4.06 1.20 -7.67
N VAL A 122 -5.37 1.22 -7.48
CA VAL A 122 -6.01 0.65 -6.30
C VAL A 122 -6.97 -0.46 -6.73
N ASP A 123 -6.74 -1.66 -6.23
CA ASP A 123 -7.55 -2.84 -6.53
C ASP A 123 -9.00 -2.62 -6.09
N THR A 124 -9.93 -2.74 -7.04
CA THR A 124 -11.35 -2.57 -6.79
C THR A 124 -11.91 -3.59 -5.79
N ALA A 125 -11.27 -4.74 -5.63
CA ALA A 125 -11.70 -5.75 -4.67
C ALA A 125 -11.63 -5.24 -3.22
N LEU A 126 -10.80 -4.24 -2.93
CA LEU A 126 -10.71 -3.63 -1.60
C LEU A 126 -12.00 -2.91 -1.20
N ALA A 127 -12.83 -2.54 -2.17
CA ALA A 127 -14.11 -1.87 -1.90
C ALA A 127 -15.14 -2.79 -1.22
N ALA A 128 -14.92 -4.10 -1.23
CA ALA A 128 -15.83 -5.06 -0.61
C ALA A 128 -15.82 -5.01 0.92
N TYR A 129 -14.84 -4.35 1.53
CA TYR A 129 -14.65 -4.32 2.97
C TYR A 129 -14.89 -2.93 3.55
N PRO A 130 -15.52 -2.82 4.74
CA PRO A 130 -15.71 -1.52 5.40
C PRO A 130 -14.41 -0.92 5.94
N GLU A 131 -13.40 -1.76 6.14
CA GLU A 131 -12.07 -1.32 6.59
C GLU A 131 -11.01 -2.22 5.98
N ILE A 132 -9.90 -1.60 5.57
CA ILE A 132 -8.73 -2.28 5.04
C ILE A 132 -7.48 -1.81 5.78
N TRP A 133 -6.40 -2.56 5.65
CA TRP A 133 -5.14 -2.27 6.35
C TRP A 133 -4.00 -2.16 5.35
N ALA A 134 -3.17 -1.15 5.51
CA ALA A 134 -2.03 -0.89 4.64
C ALA A 134 -0.74 -0.79 5.44
N ALA A 135 0.41 -0.92 4.75
CA ALA A 135 1.72 -0.84 5.40
C ALA A 135 2.04 0.59 5.82
N GLY A 136 2.77 0.72 6.90
CA GLY A 136 3.09 1.99 7.54
C GLY A 136 4.53 2.46 7.40
N GLY A 137 5.29 1.94 6.42
CA GLY A 137 6.66 2.41 6.14
C GLY A 137 7.76 1.44 6.54
N VAL A 138 7.47 0.48 7.39
CA VAL A 138 8.34 -0.64 7.76
C VAL A 138 7.50 -1.90 7.93
N PRO A 139 8.10 -3.11 7.85
CA PRO A 139 7.32 -4.35 7.89
C PRO A 139 6.49 -4.58 9.16
N GLN A 140 6.81 -3.90 10.26
CA GLN A 140 6.07 -4.02 11.52
C GLN A 140 4.91 -3.03 11.64
N ALA A 141 4.80 -2.09 10.72
CA ALA A 141 3.85 -0.99 10.84
C ALA A 141 2.70 -1.15 9.87
N VAL A 142 1.48 -0.98 10.36
CA VAL A 142 0.25 -1.03 9.56
C VAL A 142 -0.69 0.07 10.02
N PHE A 143 -1.62 0.46 9.16
CA PHE A 143 -2.67 1.41 9.57
C PHE A 143 -4.00 1.04 8.92
N PRO A 144 -5.13 1.31 9.61
CA PRO A 144 -6.45 1.05 9.07
C PRO A 144 -6.93 2.24 8.24
N THR A 145 -7.65 1.95 7.17
CA THR A 145 -8.30 2.97 6.35
C THR A 145 -9.46 2.35 5.57
N THR A 146 -9.97 3.04 4.58
CA THR A 146 -11.03 2.52 3.70
C THR A 146 -10.59 2.62 2.24
N TYR A 147 -11.27 1.88 1.37
CA TYR A 147 -11.03 1.95 -0.07
C TYR A 147 -11.17 3.38 -0.59
N THR A 148 -12.25 4.08 -0.18
CA THR A 148 -12.50 5.46 -0.62
C THR A 148 -11.39 6.41 -0.16
N GLU A 149 -10.95 6.28 1.10
CA GLU A 149 -9.86 7.10 1.62
C GLU A 149 -8.55 6.81 0.90
N LEU A 150 -8.30 5.53 0.62
CA LEU A 150 -7.08 5.14 -0.07
C LEU A 150 -7.01 5.77 -1.47
N LEU A 151 -8.12 5.76 -2.22
CA LEU A 151 -8.20 6.46 -3.50
C LEU A 151 -7.93 7.96 -3.34
N ARG A 152 -8.50 8.58 -2.32
CA ARG A 152 -8.38 10.02 -2.10
C ARG A 152 -6.94 10.42 -1.76
N VAL A 153 -6.33 9.75 -0.78
CA VAL A 153 -5.01 10.18 -0.26
C VAL A 153 -3.86 9.84 -1.20
N THR A 154 -4.05 8.87 -2.10
CA THR A 154 -3.02 8.48 -3.07
C THR A 154 -3.24 9.12 -4.43
N ALA A 155 -4.38 9.79 -4.64
CA ALA A 155 -4.84 10.21 -5.97
C ALA A 155 -4.83 9.02 -6.94
N GLY A 156 -5.11 7.83 -6.43
CA GLY A 156 -5.03 6.58 -7.18
C GLY A 156 -6.19 6.37 -8.13
N THR A 157 -5.98 5.49 -9.09
CA THR A 157 -6.98 5.09 -10.07
C THR A 157 -7.49 3.69 -9.70
N PRO A 158 -8.82 3.47 -9.64
CA PRO A 158 -9.36 2.12 -9.48
C PRO A 158 -8.92 1.21 -10.61
N ALA A 159 -8.56 -0.04 -10.28
CA ALA A 159 -8.10 -0.99 -11.29
C ALA A 159 -8.49 -2.42 -10.89
N GLU A 160 -8.81 -3.22 -11.90
CA GLU A 160 -8.92 -4.66 -11.74
C GLU A 160 -7.54 -5.25 -11.96
N VAL A 161 -6.90 -5.74 -10.89
CA VAL A 161 -5.49 -6.14 -10.94
C VAL A 161 -5.30 -7.64 -11.17
N ALA A 162 -6.35 -8.44 -11.04
CA ALA A 162 -6.29 -9.88 -11.20
C ALA A 162 -7.20 -10.36 -12.32
#